data_f5e97093ee23df170bad451570fce342
#
_entry.id   f5e97093ee23df170bad451570fce342
#
_cell.length_a   1.000
_cell.length_b   1.000
_cell.length_c   1.000
_cell.angle_alpha   90.00
_cell.angle_beta   90.00
_cell.angle_gamma   90.00
#
_symmetry.space_group_name_H-M   'P 1'
#
loop_
_entity.id
_entity.type
_entity.pdbx_description
1 polymer ?
#
loop_
_entity_poly.entity_id
_entity_poly.type
_entity_poly.pdbx_seq_one_letter_code
_entity_poly.pdbx_strand_id
1 'polypeptide(L)'
;MRIGMGYDVHKLVEGRKLILGGVEIPYERGLLGHSDADVLIHAIMDALLGAAALGDIGKHFPDTDPAYKGISSVKLLRHVGALLEEKCFFIENIDATIIAQAPKMRPYIDTMRQNIADALGIELSQVNVKATTEEGLGFTGTGEGISSQAICLLTSPVGVASEDVTEGASKCAGCGGCPAKA
;
A
#
# COMPACT_ATOMS: atom_id res chain seq x y z
N MET A 1 -0.10 -0.63 19.80
CA MET A 1 -0.19 -1.44 18.58
C MET A 1 -1.54 -1.21 17.91
N ARG A 2 -1.58 -1.08 16.57
CA ARG A 2 -2.78 -0.87 15.76
C ARG A 2 -2.73 -1.78 14.55
N ILE A 3 -3.85 -2.40 14.21
CA ILE A 3 -3.98 -3.25 13.02
C ILE A 3 -4.85 -2.51 12.01
N GLY A 4 -4.46 -2.54 10.75
CA GLY A 4 -5.25 -2.07 9.63
C GLY A 4 -5.38 -3.14 8.57
N MET A 5 -6.52 -3.13 7.88
CA MET A 5 -6.79 -4.00 6.73
C MET A 5 -7.17 -3.13 5.54
N GLY A 6 -6.61 -3.43 4.38
CA GLY A 6 -6.94 -2.79 3.12
C GLY A 6 -7.37 -3.84 2.10
N TYR A 7 -8.26 -3.44 1.22
CA TYR A 7 -8.73 -4.20 0.07
C TYR A 7 -8.89 -3.28 -1.11
N ASP A 8 -8.39 -3.70 -2.26
CA ASP A 8 -8.62 -2.99 -3.51
C ASP A 8 -8.87 -3.98 -4.66
N VAL A 9 -9.53 -3.51 -5.71
CA VAL A 9 -9.86 -4.29 -6.90
C VAL A 9 -9.86 -3.41 -8.14
N HIS A 10 -9.23 -3.90 -9.20
CA HIS A 10 -9.23 -3.24 -10.49
C HIS A 10 -9.58 -4.21 -11.63
N LYS A 11 -10.33 -3.71 -12.61
CA LYS A 11 -10.71 -4.46 -13.82
C LYS A 11 -9.50 -4.59 -14.75
N LEU A 12 -9.32 -5.79 -15.35
CA LEU A 12 -8.36 -6.02 -16.42
C LEU A 12 -8.91 -5.53 -17.77
N VAL A 13 -8.13 -4.71 -18.46
CA VAL A 13 -8.46 -4.14 -19.77
C VAL A 13 -7.27 -4.20 -20.73
N GLU A 14 -7.54 -4.19 -22.02
CA GLU A 14 -6.51 -4.08 -23.07
C GLU A 14 -5.88 -2.67 -23.10
N GLY A 15 -4.69 -2.55 -23.66
CA GLY A 15 -4.02 -1.28 -23.90
C GLY A 15 -3.43 -0.60 -22.66
N ARG A 16 -3.41 -1.27 -21.52
CA ARG A 16 -2.74 -0.82 -20.30
C ARG A 16 -1.63 -1.78 -19.87
N LYS A 17 -0.59 -1.25 -19.24
CA LYS A 17 0.43 -2.05 -18.57
C LYS A 17 -0.13 -2.67 -17.30
N LEU A 18 0.29 -3.89 -16.98
CA LEU A 18 0.02 -4.50 -15.69
C LEU A 18 1.15 -4.12 -14.73
N ILE A 19 0.83 -3.32 -13.72
CA ILE A 19 1.78 -2.89 -12.69
C ILE A 19 1.28 -3.38 -11.33
N LEU A 20 2.11 -4.14 -10.60
CA LEU A 20 1.83 -4.63 -9.27
C LEU A 20 3.08 -4.53 -8.39
N GLY A 21 2.95 -3.94 -7.20
CA GLY A 21 4.08 -3.69 -6.32
C GLY A 21 5.18 -2.85 -6.96
N GLY A 22 4.82 -1.92 -7.87
CA GLY A 22 5.73 -1.11 -8.64
C GLY A 22 6.51 -1.87 -9.73
N VAL A 23 6.11 -3.12 -10.03
CA VAL A 23 6.75 -3.96 -11.06
C VAL A 23 5.85 -4.04 -12.28
N GLU A 24 6.38 -3.70 -13.46
CA GLU A 24 5.69 -3.92 -14.73
C GLU A 24 5.79 -5.42 -15.10
N ILE A 25 4.66 -6.09 -15.15
CA ILE A 25 4.55 -7.51 -15.44
C ILE A 25 4.15 -7.68 -16.92
N PRO A 26 4.91 -8.42 -17.73
CA PRO A 26 4.52 -8.73 -19.09
C PRO A 26 3.20 -9.51 -19.14
N TYR A 27 2.15 -8.86 -19.63
CA TYR A 27 0.82 -9.44 -19.77
C TYR A 27 0.03 -8.67 -20.83
N GLU A 28 -0.91 -9.33 -21.49
CA GLU A 28 -1.71 -8.75 -22.58
C GLU A 28 -2.71 -7.68 -22.13
N ARG A 29 -3.05 -7.68 -20.84
CA ARG A 29 -4.00 -6.74 -20.22
C ARG A 29 -3.37 -6.09 -19.01
N GLY A 30 -3.79 -4.88 -18.69
CA GLY A 30 -3.42 -4.18 -17.46
C GLY A 30 -4.63 -3.70 -16.70
N LEU A 31 -4.40 -3.13 -15.52
CA LEU A 31 -5.48 -2.71 -14.62
C LEU A 31 -6.00 -1.32 -15.00
N LEU A 32 -7.31 -1.15 -14.95
CA LEU A 32 -8.00 0.12 -15.19
C LEU A 32 -8.07 0.92 -13.89
N GLY A 33 -7.56 2.15 -13.90
CA GLY A 33 -7.65 3.08 -12.79
C GLY A 33 -7.15 4.47 -13.17
N HIS A 34 -7.28 5.42 -12.25
CA HIS A 34 -6.85 6.81 -12.46
C HIS A 34 -5.32 6.96 -12.42
N SER A 35 -4.66 6.28 -11.48
CA SER A 35 -3.20 6.17 -11.35
C SER A 35 -2.64 5.08 -12.28
N ASP A 36 -1.53 4.46 -11.93
CA ASP A 36 -1.03 3.24 -12.56
C ASP A 36 -1.86 1.99 -12.22
N ALA A 37 -2.86 2.13 -11.34
CA ALA A 37 -3.79 1.09 -10.90
C ALA A 37 -3.11 -0.12 -10.22
N ASP A 38 -2.04 0.13 -9.48
CA ASP A 38 -1.34 -0.88 -8.70
C ASP A 38 -2.18 -1.30 -7.49
N VAL A 39 -3.03 -2.30 -7.69
CA VAL A 39 -3.98 -2.81 -6.69
C VAL A 39 -3.30 -3.33 -5.41
N LEU A 40 -2.06 -3.81 -5.51
CA LEU A 40 -1.29 -4.26 -4.34
C LEU A 40 -0.87 -3.08 -3.47
N ILE A 41 -0.30 -2.05 -4.07
CA ILE A 41 0.11 -0.84 -3.35
C ILE A 41 -1.11 -0.10 -2.77
N HIS A 42 -2.22 -0.04 -3.49
CA HIS A 42 -3.46 0.57 -2.98
C HIS A 42 -3.98 -0.13 -1.72
N ALA A 43 -4.06 -1.46 -1.73
CA ALA A 43 -4.47 -2.23 -0.56
C ALA A 43 -3.52 -2.01 0.64
N ILE A 44 -2.21 -1.94 0.39
CA ILE A 44 -1.22 -1.65 1.45
C ILE A 44 -1.41 -0.23 2.01
N MET A 45 -1.60 0.78 1.16
CA MET A 45 -1.84 2.15 1.62
C MET A 45 -3.10 2.26 2.48
N ASP A 46 -4.19 1.61 2.07
CA ASP A 46 -5.44 1.58 2.84
C ASP A 46 -5.26 0.88 4.19
N ALA A 47 -4.52 -0.23 4.23
CA ALA A 47 -4.19 -0.88 5.50
C ALA A 47 -3.44 0.05 6.45
N LEU A 48 -2.41 0.75 5.94
CA LEU A 48 -1.58 1.67 6.72
C LEU A 48 -2.38 2.89 7.22
N LEU A 49 -3.13 3.54 6.33
CA LEU A 49 -3.97 4.69 6.67
C LEU A 49 -5.07 4.29 7.66
N GLY A 50 -5.72 3.14 7.44
CA GLY A 50 -6.75 2.61 8.34
C GLY A 50 -6.20 2.32 9.74
N ALA A 51 -5.03 1.68 9.86
CA ALA A 51 -4.37 1.42 11.15
C ALA A 51 -4.06 2.71 11.91
N ALA A 52 -3.67 3.77 11.18
CA ALA A 52 -3.38 5.09 11.75
C ALA A 52 -4.65 5.93 12.03
N ALA A 53 -5.84 5.46 11.65
CA ALA A 53 -7.12 6.18 11.71
C ALA A 53 -7.11 7.49 10.88
N LEU A 54 -6.44 7.46 9.71
CA LEU A 54 -6.31 8.61 8.80
C LEU A 54 -7.30 8.59 7.63
N GLY A 55 -8.17 7.59 7.55
CA GLY A 55 -9.10 7.37 6.45
C GLY A 55 -8.55 6.40 5.41
N ASP A 56 -8.73 6.69 4.15
CA ASP A 56 -8.40 5.87 3.00
C ASP A 56 -7.61 6.64 1.93
N ILE A 57 -7.18 5.94 0.88
CA ILE A 57 -6.43 6.55 -0.23
C ILE A 57 -7.24 7.61 -0.98
N GLY A 58 -8.56 7.45 -1.08
CA GLY A 58 -9.44 8.41 -1.77
C GLY A 58 -9.48 9.76 -1.07
N LYS A 59 -9.35 9.80 0.25
CA LYS A 59 -9.25 11.04 1.03
C LYS A 59 -7.95 11.79 0.78
N HIS A 60 -6.83 11.08 0.60
CA HIS A 60 -5.50 11.68 0.44
C HIS A 60 -5.14 11.94 -1.02
N PHE A 61 -5.65 11.13 -1.95
CA PHE A 61 -5.32 11.15 -3.37
C PHE A 61 -6.60 11.04 -4.22
N PRO A 62 -7.48 12.07 -4.19
CA PRO A 62 -8.75 12.00 -4.89
C PRO A 62 -8.56 11.80 -6.41
N ASP A 63 -9.34 10.91 -7.00
CA ASP A 63 -9.33 10.61 -8.43
C ASP A 63 -9.81 11.77 -9.31
N THR A 64 -10.43 12.76 -8.69
CA THR A 64 -10.84 14.04 -9.33
C THR A 64 -9.68 15.01 -9.53
N ASP A 65 -8.52 14.80 -8.85
CA ASP A 65 -7.36 15.68 -8.97
C ASP A 65 -6.48 15.26 -10.16
N PRO A 66 -6.31 16.09 -11.19
CA PRO A 66 -5.47 15.81 -12.34
C PRO A 66 -4.00 15.50 -11.99
N ALA A 67 -3.50 15.96 -10.84
CA ALA A 67 -2.13 15.72 -10.38
C ALA A 67 -1.83 14.23 -10.17
N TYR A 68 -2.84 13.43 -9.89
CA TYR A 68 -2.69 11.99 -9.65
C TYR A 68 -2.95 11.13 -10.89
N LYS A 69 -3.30 11.74 -12.04
CA LYS A 69 -3.55 10.98 -13.26
C LYS A 69 -2.27 10.31 -13.77
N GLY A 70 -2.31 8.97 -13.83
CA GLY A 70 -1.16 8.15 -14.29
C GLY A 70 0.04 8.15 -13.35
N ILE A 71 -0.12 8.66 -12.12
CA ILE A 71 0.98 8.66 -11.14
C ILE A 71 1.34 7.23 -10.72
N SER A 72 2.61 7.01 -10.42
CA SER A 72 3.07 5.75 -9.83
C SER A 72 2.58 5.62 -8.38
N SER A 73 1.90 4.52 -8.07
CA SER A 73 1.40 4.23 -6.72
C SER A 73 2.54 4.06 -5.70
N VAL A 74 3.76 3.69 -6.13
CA VAL A 74 4.95 3.68 -5.27
C VAL A 74 5.29 5.10 -4.75
N LYS A 75 5.04 6.15 -5.54
CA LYS A 75 5.22 7.54 -5.07
C LYS A 75 4.17 7.90 -4.02
N LEU A 76 2.93 7.45 -4.21
CA LEU A 76 1.86 7.65 -3.23
C LEU A 76 2.15 6.90 -1.93
N LEU A 77 2.70 5.68 -2.03
CA LEU A 77 3.12 4.90 -0.87
C LEU A 77 4.20 5.61 -0.04
N ARG A 78 5.19 6.24 -0.71
CA ARG A 78 6.20 7.07 -0.01
C ARG A 78 5.56 8.22 0.75
N HIS A 79 4.55 8.86 0.16
CA HIS A 79 3.81 9.93 0.84
C HIS A 79 3.07 9.40 2.09
N VAL A 80 2.44 8.22 1.99
CA VAL A 80 1.81 7.58 3.15
C VAL A 80 2.84 7.24 4.23
N GLY A 81 4.02 6.71 3.84
CA GLY A 81 5.13 6.47 4.77
C GLY A 81 5.55 7.73 5.53
N ALA A 82 5.77 8.84 4.80
CA ALA A 82 6.11 10.13 5.42
C ALA A 82 5.01 10.65 6.37
N LEU A 83 3.73 10.46 6.01
CA LEU A 83 2.60 10.83 6.87
C LEU A 83 2.56 10.00 8.17
N LEU A 84 2.90 8.72 8.11
CA LEU A 84 3.01 7.87 9.30
C LEU A 84 4.17 8.31 10.20
N GLU A 85 5.33 8.62 9.62
CA GLU A 85 6.49 9.13 10.36
C GLU A 85 6.17 10.46 11.06
N GLU A 86 5.51 11.40 10.37
CA GLU A 86 5.07 12.68 10.95
C GLU A 86 4.19 12.48 12.19
N LYS A 87 3.35 11.44 12.15
CA LYS A 87 2.44 11.08 13.25
C LYS A 87 3.04 10.10 14.25
N CYS A 88 4.35 9.86 14.18
CA CYS A 88 5.08 8.95 15.07
C CYS A 88 4.52 7.51 15.08
N PHE A 89 4.05 7.01 13.94
CA PHE A 89 3.72 5.61 13.74
C PHE A 89 4.89 4.86 13.10
N PHE A 90 5.17 3.66 13.60
CA PHE A 90 6.18 2.75 13.08
C PHE A 90 5.50 1.51 12.51
N ILE A 91 5.94 1.09 11.33
CA ILE A 91 5.45 -0.12 10.68
C ILE A 91 6.22 -1.31 11.25
N GLU A 92 5.50 -2.24 11.90
CA GLU A 92 6.09 -3.48 12.41
C GLU A 92 6.15 -4.54 11.31
N ASN A 93 5.03 -4.75 10.61
CA ASN A 93 4.99 -5.62 9.46
C ASN A 93 3.81 -5.32 8.52
N ILE A 94 3.94 -5.80 7.30
CA ILE A 94 2.91 -5.81 6.26
C ILE A 94 2.82 -7.22 5.70
N ASP A 95 1.59 -7.76 5.62
CA ASP A 95 1.29 -9.01 4.93
C ASP A 95 0.22 -8.75 3.89
N ALA A 96 0.53 -8.99 2.61
CA ALA A 96 -0.36 -8.73 1.50
C ALA A 96 -0.56 -9.96 0.61
N THR A 97 -1.76 -10.09 0.05
CA THR A 97 -2.14 -11.18 -0.84
C THR A 97 -2.68 -10.61 -2.14
N ILE A 98 -2.10 -11.03 -3.26
CA ILE A 98 -2.62 -10.78 -4.60
C ILE A 98 -3.55 -11.93 -4.97
N ILE A 99 -4.77 -11.63 -5.42
CA ILE A 99 -5.75 -12.60 -5.88
C ILE A 99 -5.90 -12.41 -7.39
N ALA A 100 -5.34 -13.35 -8.17
CA ALA A 100 -5.30 -13.26 -9.63
C ALA A 100 -5.20 -14.65 -10.26
N GLN A 101 -6.02 -14.92 -11.26
CA GLN A 101 -5.93 -16.16 -12.03
C GLN A 101 -4.68 -16.24 -12.90
N ALA A 102 -4.31 -15.11 -13.50
CA ALA A 102 -3.12 -14.94 -14.33
C ALA A 102 -2.67 -13.46 -14.33
N PRO A 103 -1.39 -13.18 -14.65
CA PRO A 103 -0.27 -14.10 -14.84
C PRO A 103 0.26 -14.70 -13.52
N LYS A 104 1.24 -15.63 -13.58
CA LYS A 104 1.92 -16.13 -12.40
C LYS A 104 2.74 -15.02 -11.73
N MET A 105 2.43 -14.71 -10.45
CA MET A 105 3.06 -13.61 -9.70
C MET A 105 4.41 -13.98 -9.10
N ARG A 106 4.67 -15.27 -8.85
CA ARG A 106 5.87 -15.75 -8.13
C ARG A 106 7.21 -15.16 -8.62
N PRO A 107 7.49 -15.00 -9.92
CA PRO A 107 8.77 -14.46 -10.37
C PRO A 107 9.00 -12.99 -9.98
N TYR A 108 7.95 -12.25 -9.62
CA TYR A 108 7.98 -10.82 -9.38
C TYR A 108 7.88 -10.45 -7.90
N ILE A 109 7.48 -11.40 -7.03
CA ILE A 109 7.16 -11.14 -5.62
C ILE A 109 8.35 -10.52 -4.88
N ASP A 110 9.57 -11.02 -5.05
CA ASP A 110 10.72 -10.51 -4.32
C ASP A 110 11.04 -9.06 -4.71
N THR A 111 10.88 -8.71 -6.00
CA THR A 111 11.03 -7.32 -6.45
C THR A 111 9.91 -6.42 -5.91
N MET A 112 8.67 -6.90 -5.86
CA MET A 112 7.55 -6.15 -5.26
C MET A 112 7.82 -5.84 -3.78
N ARG A 113 8.28 -6.85 -3.02
CA ARG A 113 8.64 -6.69 -1.60
C ARG A 113 9.73 -5.65 -1.41
N GLN A 114 10.77 -5.68 -2.24
CA GLN A 114 11.87 -4.72 -2.19
C GLN A 114 11.37 -3.30 -2.49
N ASN A 115 10.57 -3.11 -3.54
CA ASN A 115 10.00 -1.80 -3.89
C ASN A 115 9.16 -1.21 -2.74
N ILE A 116 8.38 -2.06 -2.07
CA ILE A 116 7.54 -1.65 -0.93
C ILE A 116 8.43 -1.27 0.26
N ALA A 117 9.40 -2.10 0.61
CA ALA A 117 10.34 -1.84 1.70
C ALA A 117 11.14 -0.55 1.48
N ASP A 118 11.68 -0.36 0.27
CA ASP A 118 12.42 0.85 -0.11
C ASP A 118 11.52 2.11 -0.09
N ALA A 119 10.26 1.97 -0.51
CA ALA A 119 9.33 3.09 -0.52
C ALA A 119 8.96 3.57 0.89
N LEU A 120 8.87 2.63 1.84
CA LEU A 120 8.48 2.89 3.22
C LEU A 120 9.69 3.08 4.17
N GLY A 121 10.92 2.84 3.69
CA GLY A 121 12.13 2.93 4.51
C GLY A 121 12.20 1.88 5.63
N ILE A 122 11.67 0.68 5.38
CA ILE A 122 11.62 -0.43 6.34
C ILE A 122 12.46 -1.62 5.84
N GLU A 123 12.70 -2.59 6.73
CA GLU A 123 13.45 -3.79 6.37
C GLU A 123 12.61 -4.74 5.49
N LEU A 124 13.26 -5.45 4.56
CA LEU A 124 12.60 -6.43 3.69
C LEU A 124 11.86 -7.52 4.47
N SER A 125 12.37 -7.87 5.66
CA SER A 125 11.77 -8.86 6.56
C SER A 125 10.41 -8.44 7.14
N GLN A 126 10.10 -7.14 7.10
CA GLN A 126 8.81 -6.59 7.56
C GLN A 126 7.73 -6.63 6.47
N VAL A 127 8.09 -7.01 5.22
CA VAL A 127 7.16 -7.04 4.09
C VAL A 127 7.02 -8.46 3.56
N ASN A 128 5.81 -8.99 3.63
CA ASN A 128 5.44 -10.23 2.96
C ASN A 128 4.42 -9.97 1.86
N VAL A 129 4.64 -10.58 0.69
CA VAL A 129 3.68 -10.62 -0.42
C VAL A 129 3.50 -12.05 -0.85
N LYS A 130 2.27 -12.50 -1.00
CA LYS A 130 1.89 -13.80 -1.50
C LYS A 130 0.81 -13.66 -2.57
N ALA A 131 0.61 -14.68 -3.37
CA ALA A 131 -0.41 -14.69 -4.42
C ALA A 131 -1.18 -16.00 -4.39
N THR A 132 -2.46 -15.92 -4.72
CA THR A 132 -3.36 -17.07 -4.87
C THR A 132 -4.25 -16.90 -6.09
N THR A 133 -4.81 -18.01 -6.57
CA THR A 133 -5.93 -18.04 -7.51
C THR A 133 -7.24 -18.22 -6.73
N GLU A 134 -8.37 -18.01 -7.39
CA GLU A 134 -9.70 -18.42 -6.89
C GLU A 134 -10.22 -19.64 -7.64
N GLU A 135 -9.33 -20.44 -8.22
CA GLU A 135 -9.65 -21.72 -8.88
C GLU A 135 -10.77 -21.60 -9.94
N GLY A 136 -10.77 -20.48 -10.68
CA GLY A 136 -11.79 -20.19 -11.70
C GLY A 136 -13.10 -19.58 -11.16
N LEU A 137 -13.19 -19.33 -9.85
CA LEU A 137 -14.40 -18.76 -9.23
C LEU A 137 -14.32 -17.22 -9.18
N GLY A 138 -15.50 -16.60 -9.29
CA GLY A 138 -15.62 -15.14 -9.19
C GLY A 138 -14.90 -14.37 -10.30
N PHE A 139 -14.89 -13.06 -10.20
CA PHE A 139 -14.34 -12.16 -11.23
C PHE A 139 -12.82 -12.26 -11.36
N THR A 140 -12.10 -12.59 -10.29
CA THR A 140 -10.65 -12.81 -10.32
C THR A 140 -10.34 -14.16 -10.96
N GLY A 141 -11.12 -15.20 -10.65
CA GLY A 141 -10.98 -16.53 -11.21
C GLY A 141 -11.33 -16.60 -12.69
N THR A 142 -12.29 -15.77 -13.17
CA THR A 142 -12.60 -15.64 -14.60
C THR A 142 -11.65 -14.69 -15.35
N GLY A 143 -10.75 -14.02 -14.63
CA GLY A 143 -9.77 -13.10 -15.21
C GLY A 143 -10.37 -11.77 -15.67
N GLU A 144 -11.46 -11.32 -15.05
CA GLU A 144 -12.06 -10.02 -15.30
C GLU A 144 -11.36 -8.90 -14.56
N GLY A 145 -10.69 -9.22 -13.45
CA GLY A 145 -9.95 -8.28 -12.61
C GLY A 145 -8.91 -8.95 -11.74
N ILE A 146 -8.17 -8.14 -11.02
CA ILE A 146 -7.25 -8.55 -9.95
C ILE A 146 -7.66 -7.80 -8.70
N SER A 147 -7.67 -8.50 -7.56
CA SER A 147 -7.84 -7.88 -6.26
C SER A 147 -6.62 -8.12 -5.37
N SER A 148 -6.49 -7.30 -4.35
CA SER A 148 -5.47 -7.46 -3.32
C SER A 148 -6.03 -7.16 -1.95
N GLN A 149 -5.51 -7.87 -0.95
CA GLN A 149 -5.77 -7.63 0.46
C GLN A 149 -4.44 -7.40 1.16
N ALA A 150 -4.43 -6.49 2.12
CA ALA A 150 -3.27 -6.25 2.96
C ALA A 150 -3.68 -6.10 4.42
N ILE A 151 -2.83 -6.58 5.30
CA ILE A 151 -2.91 -6.33 6.74
C ILE A 151 -1.59 -5.72 7.17
N CYS A 152 -1.63 -4.72 8.04
CA CYS A 152 -0.44 -4.16 8.65
C CYS A 152 -0.58 -4.06 10.16
N LEU A 153 0.56 -4.08 10.83
CA LEU A 153 0.69 -3.77 12.24
C LEU A 153 1.51 -2.50 12.39
N LEU A 154 0.94 -1.51 13.07
CA LEU A 154 1.63 -0.28 13.47
C LEU A 154 1.84 -0.23 14.98
N THR A 155 2.94 0.38 15.38
CA THR A 155 3.18 0.79 16.77
C THR A 155 3.35 2.30 16.84
N SER A 156 3.19 2.85 18.03
CA SER A 156 3.50 4.23 18.36
C SER A 156 4.17 4.27 19.73
N PRO A 157 5.00 5.27 20.06
CA PRO A 157 5.55 5.43 21.39
C PRO A 157 4.43 5.41 22.42
N VAL A 158 4.68 4.75 23.56
CA VAL A 158 3.74 4.73 24.70
C VAL A 158 3.57 6.18 25.20
N GLY A 159 2.36 6.74 25.01
CA GLY A 159 2.06 8.11 25.43
C GLY A 159 1.34 8.97 24.39
N VAL A 160 1.20 8.53 23.13
CA VAL A 160 0.26 9.16 22.19
C VAL A 160 -1.14 8.61 22.49
N ALA A 161 -1.66 8.97 23.66
CA ALA A 161 -3.09 8.86 23.94
C ALA A 161 -3.80 9.77 22.94
N SER A 162 -4.93 9.30 22.43
CA SER A 162 -5.89 10.00 21.60
C SER A 162 -6.33 11.32 22.28
N GLU A 163 -5.53 12.36 22.18
CA GLU A 163 -5.99 13.71 22.46
C GLU A 163 -6.15 14.40 21.11
N ASP A 164 -7.39 14.72 20.84
CA ASP A 164 -7.95 15.60 19.84
C ASP A 164 -7.01 16.10 18.72
N VAL A 165 -7.22 15.57 17.52
CA VAL A 165 -6.74 16.15 16.27
C VAL A 165 -7.53 17.46 16.02
N THR A 166 -7.23 18.48 16.82
CA THR A 166 -7.52 19.86 16.48
C THR A 166 -6.21 20.56 16.18
N GLU A 167 -6.08 20.98 14.94
CA GLU A 167 -5.14 21.95 14.36
C GLU A 167 -4.00 22.46 15.26
N GLY A 168 -2.77 22.11 14.87
CA GLY A 168 -1.58 22.75 15.42
C GLY A 168 -0.36 21.84 15.39
N ALA A 169 0.41 21.91 14.31
CA ALA A 169 1.72 21.29 14.21
C ALA A 169 2.60 21.70 15.40
N SER A 170 2.76 20.83 16.38
CA SER A 170 3.90 20.90 17.27
C SER A 170 4.75 19.67 17.07
N LYS A 171 5.97 19.92 16.59
CA LYS A 171 7.06 18.94 16.46
C LYS A 171 7.12 18.05 17.70
N CYS A 172 7.37 16.76 17.54
CA CYS A 172 7.65 15.81 18.61
C CYS A 172 8.74 16.34 19.58
N ALA A 173 8.34 17.21 20.50
CA ALA A 173 9.19 17.68 21.58
C ALA A 173 9.12 16.64 22.70
N GLY A 174 10.03 15.66 22.68
CA GLY A 174 10.13 14.67 23.75
C GLY A 174 10.60 13.27 23.35
N CYS A 175 10.79 12.97 22.09
CA CYS A 175 11.42 11.72 21.68
C CYS A 175 12.94 11.77 21.89
N GLY A 176 13.42 11.57 23.11
CA GLY A 176 14.83 11.32 23.40
C GLY A 176 15.25 9.91 23.00
N GLY A 177 15.17 9.54 21.72
CA GLY A 177 15.51 8.19 21.32
C GLY A 177 15.36 7.82 19.84
N CYS A 178 15.12 8.76 18.95
CA CYS A 178 15.28 8.47 17.52
C CYS A 178 16.77 8.44 17.16
N PRO A 179 17.34 7.31 16.72
CA PRO A 179 18.72 7.30 16.22
C PRO A 179 18.77 8.16 14.95
N ALA A 180 19.59 9.23 14.99
CA ALA A 180 19.93 10.00 13.81
C ALA A 180 20.57 9.05 12.78
N LYS A 181 19.97 8.90 11.61
CA LYS A 181 20.62 8.24 10.48
C LYS A 181 21.80 9.11 10.03
N ALA A 182 23.01 8.54 10.11
CA ALA A 182 24.20 9.06 9.47
C ALA A 182 24.13 8.86 7.95
#